data_b6b2536e58d5a702bd7e7b58d54b38ba
#
_entry.id   b6b2536e58d5a702bd7e7b58d54b38ba
#
_cell.length_a   1.000
_cell.length_b   1.000
_cell.length_c   1.000
_cell.angle_alpha   90.00
_cell.angle_beta   90.00
_cell.angle_gamma   90.00
#
_symmetry.space_group_name_H-M   'P 1'
#
loop_
_entity.id
_entity.type
_entity.pdbx_description
1 polymer ?
#
loop_
_entity_poly.entity_id
_entity_poly.type
_entity_poly.pdbx_seq_one_letter_code
_entity_poly.pdbx_strand_id
1 'polypeptide(L)'
;MGKKYLTISNNLCINCVKPLSAKNEKIKKGLMQQHTEENVEQQIAELTAQVEALTASAGVTNTNFAEAYYYLSIPLMLIIHAGFLAYEMGASRAKNVLSSGVKNILAFAFMIPTFYFFGWWVYWGFPTGLTLSEGPMGISGAAYASSIAWGWGDSAAFMGPNITDQASGVFFGAFAMFAATTASIMSGAVIERIQTVGFVILAIVLGSFAWVVAAAWGWHADGWLVTQWGVHDFGAAGLVHAVAGFFALGVLMHLGPRIGKFNADGSANHIAGHNMPLTITGLMLIIVGFWGFLMACVIIPGEAWSWFADKQSTIYGTPITLSSLAFNILMAIAGGIIGAWIWTKDPFWMMSGALAGIISTASGLDIYYPALAFIIAVSAGVILKPAATWLENRGIDDAVGAVTVHGTIGLYGVIMLGVFGWGYPALAIENAPVITLYGQIVGAVVFFLLGFVPGYVCAYILKALGMLRVPAAVEEAGLDTVKVPAQGYPEGIAPSGPASS
;
A
#
# COMPACT_ATOMS: atom_id res chain seq x y z
N MET A 1 -40.77 32.19 -4.99
CA MET A 1 -41.65 33.21 -4.41
C MET A 1 -40.86 34.49 -4.15
N GLY A 2 -41.26 35.58 -4.84
CA GLY A 2 -41.13 36.95 -4.42
C GLY A 2 -39.79 37.67 -4.62
N LYS A 3 -39.49 38.10 -5.83
CA LYS A 3 -38.55 39.22 -6.10
C LYS A 3 -39.23 40.53 -5.66
N LYS A 4 -38.68 41.24 -4.66
CA LYS A 4 -39.04 42.63 -4.36
C LYS A 4 -38.05 43.54 -5.10
N TYR A 5 -38.52 44.21 -6.11
CA TYR A 5 -37.86 45.35 -6.72
C TYR A 5 -38.10 46.60 -5.86
N LEU A 6 -37.05 47.24 -5.39
CA LEU A 6 -37.13 48.59 -4.82
C LEU A 6 -37.11 49.60 -5.97
N THR A 7 -38.25 50.26 -6.16
CA THR A 7 -38.35 51.39 -7.08
C THR A 7 -37.99 52.67 -6.29
N ILE A 8 -36.82 53.26 -6.59
CA ILE A 8 -36.46 54.59 -6.09
C ILE A 8 -37.09 55.65 -7.02
N SER A 9 -38.03 56.37 -6.47
CA SER A 9 -38.69 57.47 -7.15
C SER A 9 -37.73 58.68 -7.28
N ASN A 10 -37.37 59.00 -8.52
CA ASN A 10 -36.69 60.25 -8.86
C ASN A 10 -37.69 61.43 -8.88
N ASN A 11 -37.71 62.19 -7.83
CA ASN A 11 -38.24 63.58 -7.88
C ASN A 11 -37.13 64.52 -7.41
N LEU A 12 -36.24 64.90 -8.31
CA LEU A 12 -35.33 66.05 -8.13
C LEU A 12 -35.74 67.14 -9.07
N CYS A 13 -36.12 68.28 -8.43
CA CYS A 13 -36.55 69.56 -9.05
C CYS A 13 -35.45 70.07 -10.04
N ILE A 14 -35.73 70.02 -11.33
CA ILE A 14 -34.87 70.53 -12.40
C ILE A 14 -35.15 72.02 -12.61
N ASN A 15 -34.75 72.89 -11.75
CA ASN A 15 -34.72 74.36 -12.09
C ASN A 15 -34.04 75.18 -10.97
N CYS A 16 -32.77 74.94 -10.66
CA CYS A 16 -31.92 75.92 -9.98
C CYS A 16 -30.44 75.47 -9.98
N VAL A 17 -29.85 75.33 -11.11
CA VAL A 17 -28.37 75.16 -11.15
C VAL A 17 -27.84 76.13 -12.18
N LYS A 18 -27.19 77.22 -11.76
CA LYS A 18 -26.31 78.02 -12.61
C LYS A 18 -25.24 77.11 -13.20
N PRO A 19 -24.88 77.28 -14.50
CA PRO A 19 -23.85 76.42 -15.09
C PRO A 19 -22.53 76.60 -14.34
N LEU A 20 -22.03 75.53 -13.77
CA LEU A 20 -20.72 75.47 -13.15
C LEU A 20 -19.67 75.77 -14.21
N SER A 21 -18.70 76.64 -13.92
CA SER A 21 -17.58 76.92 -14.84
C SER A 21 -16.88 75.60 -15.21
N ALA A 22 -16.40 75.49 -16.43
CA ALA A 22 -15.70 74.31 -16.95
C ALA A 22 -14.58 73.78 -16.03
N LYS A 23 -14.07 74.64 -15.17
CA LYS A 23 -13.04 74.32 -14.13
C LYS A 23 -13.67 73.53 -12.98
N ASN A 24 -14.91 73.90 -12.57
CA ASN A 24 -15.58 73.19 -11.47
C ASN A 24 -16.16 71.84 -11.94
N GLU A 25 -16.52 71.66 -13.21
CA GLU A 25 -16.94 70.36 -13.76
C GLU A 25 -15.74 69.40 -13.86
N LYS A 26 -14.54 69.87 -14.24
CA LYS A 26 -13.31 69.02 -14.22
C LYS A 26 -12.94 68.62 -12.80
N ILE A 27 -13.06 69.49 -11.81
CA ILE A 27 -12.78 69.14 -10.41
C ILE A 27 -13.80 68.11 -9.90
N LYS A 28 -15.08 68.30 -10.21
CA LYS A 28 -16.14 67.38 -9.79
C LYS A 28 -16.01 66.02 -10.45
N LYS A 29 -15.63 65.95 -11.75
CA LYS A 29 -15.33 64.70 -12.42
C LYS A 29 -14.10 64.02 -11.85
N GLY A 30 -13.02 64.79 -11.54
CA GLY A 30 -11.80 64.24 -10.91
C GLY A 30 -12.07 63.67 -9.51
N LEU A 31 -12.83 64.39 -8.68
CA LEU A 31 -13.25 63.90 -7.34
C LEU A 31 -14.18 62.68 -7.43
N MET A 32 -15.11 62.62 -8.38
CA MET A 32 -15.95 61.45 -8.57
C MET A 32 -15.13 60.25 -9.09
N GLN A 33 -14.17 60.47 -9.98
CA GLN A 33 -13.28 59.43 -10.45
C GLN A 33 -12.36 58.91 -9.35
N GLN A 34 -11.79 59.80 -8.53
CA GLN A 34 -10.96 59.43 -7.38
C GLN A 34 -11.75 58.68 -6.32
N HIS A 35 -12.99 59.11 -5.98
CA HIS A 35 -13.86 58.36 -5.07
C HIS A 35 -14.29 57.01 -5.64
N THR A 36 -14.38 56.87 -6.95
CA THR A 36 -14.71 55.58 -7.59
C THR A 36 -13.50 54.63 -7.57
N GLU A 37 -12.29 55.18 -7.79
CA GLU A 37 -11.03 54.41 -7.74
C GLU A 37 -10.74 53.94 -6.30
N GLU A 38 -10.83 54.83 -5.29
CA GLU A 38 -10.69 54.47 -3.87
C GLU A 38 -11.71 53.39 -3.43
N ASN A 39 -12.95 53.47 -3.91
CA ASN A 39 -13.98 52.48 -3.57
C ASN A 39 -13.70 51.15 -4.26
N VAL A 40 -13.18 51.15 -5.47
CA VAL A 40 -12.78 49.92 -6.17
C VAL A 40 -11.54 49.29 -5.50
N GLU A 41 -10.54 50.08 -5.11
CA GLU A 41 -9.37 49.56 -4.38
C GLU A 41 -9.78 48.95 -3.02
N GLN A 42 -10.68 49.59 -2.30
CA GLN A 42 -11.22 49.07 -1.04
C GLN A 42 -11.98 47.75 -1.25
N GLN A 43 -12.81 47.65 -2.30
CA GLN A 43 -13.52 46.43 -2.63
C GLN A 43 -12.55 45.29 -3.07
N ILE A 44 -11.51 45.63 -3.79
CA ILE A 44 -10.46 44.64 -4.14
C ILE A 44 -9.73 44.14 -2.89
N ALA A 45 -9.36 45.04 -1.98
CA ALA A 45 -8.72 44.68 -0.72
C ALA A 45 -9.63 43.78 0.15
N GLU A 46 -10.91 44.10 0.23
CA GLU A 46 -11.88 43.29 0.96
C GLU A 46 -12.12 41.92 0.33
N LEU A 47 -12.23 41.85 -1.00
CA LEU A 47 -12.35 40.58 -1.74
C LEU A 47 -11.07 39.73 -1.59
N THR A 48 -9.91 40.37 -1.65
CA THR A 48 -8.62 39.67 -1.43
C THR A 48 -8.55 39.05 -0.04
N ALA A 49 -8.91 39.83 1.00
CA ALA A 49 -8.98 39.31 2.37
C ALA A 49 -10.01 38.17 2.55
N GLN A 50 -11.16 38.27 1.87
CA GLN A 50 -12.15 37.19 1.87
C GLN A 50 -11.63 35.94 1.16
N VAL A 51 -10.94 36.07 0.03
CA VAL A 51 -10.33 34.96 -0.69
C VAL A 51 -9.23 34.32 0.15
N GLU A 52 -8.37 35.11 0.80
CA GLU A 52 -7.34 34.59 1.71
C GLU A 52 -7.97 33.84 2.89
N ALA A 53 -9.00 34.38 3.53
CA ALA A 53 -9.70 33.74 4.63
C ALA A 53 -10.39 32.43 4.19
N LEU A 54 -11.02 32.42 3.01
CA LEU A 54 -11.64 31.22 2.45
C LEU A 54 -10.59 30.16 2.09
N THR A 55 -9.46 30.58 1.51
CA THR A 55 -8.35 29.69 1.17
C THR A 55 -7.76 29.05 2.43
N ALA A 56 -7.54 29.85 3.48
CA ALA A 56 -7.06 29.33 4.76
C ALA A 56 -8.06 28.34 5.39
N SER A 57 -9.36 28.68 5.37
CA SER A 57 -10.41 27.78 5.87
C SER A 57 -10.51 26.48 5.07
N ALA A 58 -10.40 26.56 3.75
CA ALA A 58 -10.35 25.37 2.89
C ALA A 58 -9.13 24.50 3.19
N GLY A 59 -7.96 25.11 3.41
CA GLY A 59 -6.72 24.42 3.79
C GLY A 59 -6.90 23.63 5.09
N VAL A 60 -7.45 24.25 6.14
CA VAL A 60 -7.73 23.57 7.41
C VAL A 60 -8.72 22.41 7.23
N THR A 61 -9.78 22.63 6.45
CA THR A 61 -10.77 21.57 6.17
C THR A 61 -10.14 20.39 5.43
N ASN A 62 -9.31 20.65 4.43
CA ASN A 62 -8.59 19.61 3.68
C ASN A 62 -7.63 18.83 4.57
N THR A 63 -6.87 19.49 5.44
CA THR A 63 -5.96 18.84 6.38
C THR A 63 -6.72 17.93 7.34
N ASN A 64 -7.80 18.43 7.96
CA ASN A 64 -8.62 17.63 8.87
C ASN A 64 -9.27 16.42 8.17
N PHE A 65 -9.67 16.60 6.91
CA PHE A 65 -10.23 15.50 6.14
C PHE A 65 -9.16 14.45 5.78
N ALA A 66 -7.97 14.88 5.38
CA ALA A 66 -6.84 13.98 5.10
C ALA A 66 -6.44 13.20 6.36
N GLU A 67 -6.37 13.87 7.52
CA GLU A 67 -6.10 13.22 8.80
C GLU A 67 -7.16 12.14 9.11
N ALA A 68 -8.43 12.49 9.05
CA ALA A 68 -9.53 11.54 9.31
C ALA A 68 -9.51 10.36 8.32
N TYR A 69 -9.20 10.62 7.07
CA TYR A 69 -9.11 9.62 6.01
C TYR A 69 -7.99 8.61 6.26
N TYR A 70 -6.78 9.08 6.55
CA TYR A 70 -5.66 8.18 6.88
C TYR A 70 -5.88 7.45 8.20
N TYR A 71 -6.43 8.13 9.21
CA TYR A 71 -6.76 7.50 10.47
C TYR A 71 -7.73 6.33 10.26
N LEU A 72 -8.75 6.49 9.42
CA LEU A 72 -9.70 5.42 9.08
C LEU A 72 -9.02 4.27 8.30
N SER A 73 -8.04 4.55 7.47
CA SER A 73 -7.32 3.52 6.72
C SER A 73 -6.54 2.56 7.63
N ILE A 74 -6.02 3.04 8.77
CA ILE A 74 -5.22 2.25 9.71
C ILE A 74 -5.99 1.04 10.26
N PRO A 75 -7.17 1.20 10.91
CA PRO A 75 -7.93 0.05 11.42
C PRO A 75 -8.45 -0.86 10.29
N LEU A 76 -8.76 -0.31 9.11
CA LEU A 76 -9.12 -1.14 7.96
C LEU A 76 -7.94 -1.99 7.51
N MET A 77 -6.72 -1.45 7.44
CA MET A 77 -5.52 -2.22 7.12
C MET A 77 -5.19 -3.25 8.22
N LEU A 78 -5.50 -2.96 9.49
CA LEU A 78 -5.32 -3.92 10.59
C LEU A 78 -6.20 -5.17 10.40
N ILE A 79 -7.33 -5.06 9.69
CA ILE A 79 -8.16 -6.22 9.32
C ILE A 79 -7.38 -7.20 8.43
N ILE A 80 -6.43 -6.74 7.61
CA ILE A 80 -5.53 -7.62 6.84
C ILE A 80 -4.77 -8.56 7.79
N HIS A 81 -4.25 -8.03 8.91
CA HIS A 81 -3.52 -8.84 9.87
C HIS A 81 -4.43 -9.84 10.60
N ALA A 82 -5.65 -9.44 10.96
CA ALA A 82 -6.65 -10.37 11.48
C ALA A 82 -6.99 -11.45 10.45
N GLY A 83 -7.03 -11.08 9.18
CA GLY A 83 -7.22 -12.00 8.06
C GLY A 83 -6.06 -12.99 7.91
N PHE A 84 -4.82 -12.53 7.91
CA PHE A 84 -3.64 -13.42 7.87
C PHE A 84 -3.60 -14.36 9.07
N LEU A 85 -3.92 -13.85 10.27
CA LEU A 85 -4.01 -14.68 11.47
C LEU A 85 -4.97 -15.85 11.26
N ALA A 86 -6.22 -15.57 10.89
CA ALA A 86 -7.25 -16.59 10.67
C ALA A 86 -6.89 -17.52 9.49
N TYR A 87 -6.39 -16.96 8.41
CA TYR A 87 -5.99 -17.66 7.21
C TYR A 87 -4.91 -18.70 7.48
N GLU A 88 -3.81 -18.29 8.12
CA GLU A 88 -2.69 -19.18 8.39
C GLU A 88 -3.00 -20.20 9.49
N MET A 89 -3.76 -19.79 10.51
CA MET A 89 -4.25 -20.73 11.52
C MET A 89 -5.07 -21.84 10.86
N GLY A 90 -6.00 -21.50 9.97
CA GLY A 90 -6.83 -22.46 9.26
C GLY A 90 -6.06 -23.35 8.26
N ALA A 91 -5.07 -22.76 7.56
CA ALA A 91 -4.23 -23.46 6.59
C ALA A 91 -3.16 -24.36 7.22
N SER A 92 -2.85 -24.17 8.50
CA SER A 92 -1.93 -25.03 9.26
C SER A 92 -2.60 -26.34 9.64
N ARG A 93 -1.77 -27.39 9.84
CA ARG A 93 -2.24 -28.61 10.52
C ARG A 93 -2.57 -28.29 11.97
N ALA A 94 -3.55 -29.01 12.56
CA ALA A 94 -4.09 -28.75 13.90
C ALA A 94 -3.02 -28.64 15.01
N LYS A 95 -1.92 -29.35 14.87
CA LYS A 95 -0.77 -29.34 15.80
C LYS A 95 0.12 -28.09 15.73
N ASN A 96 -0.18 -27.13 14.83
CA ASN A 96 0.62 -25.94 14.56
C ASN A 96 -0.21 -24.65 14.51
N VAL A 97 -1.46 -24.68 14.97
CA VAL A 97 -2.42 -23.57 14.83
C VAL A 97 -1.96 -22.35 15.60
N LEU A 98 -1.64 -22.52 16.89
CA LEU A 98 -1.24 -21.41 17.75
C LEU A 98 0.12 -20.85 17.36
N SER A 99 1.06 -21.68 16.97
CA SER A 99 2.38 -21.23 16.52
C SER A 99 2.28 -20.39 15.25
N SER A 100 1.35 -20.70 14.35
CA SER A 100 1.07 -19.88 13.17
C SER A 100 0.47 -18.52 13.56
N GLY A 101 -0.50 -18.48 14.49
CA GLY A 101 -1.06 -17.25 15.00
C GLY A 101 -0.05 -16.37 15.75
N VAL A 102 0.72 -16.97 16.65
CA VAL A 102 1.75 -16.26 17.44
C VAL A 102 2.78 -15.57 16.53
N LYS A 103 3.20 -16.19 15.43
CA LYS A 103 4.10 -15.55 14.46
C LYS A 103 3.53 -14.26 13.91
N ASN A 104 2.27 -14.26 13.48
CA ASN A 104 1.62 -13.05 12.94
C ASN A 104 1.54 -11.93 13.97
N ILE A 105 1.17 -12.26 15.21
CA ILE A 105 1.13 -11.28 16.30
C ILE A 105 2.53 -10.70 16.57
N LEU A 106 3.55 -11.55 16.62
CA LEU A 106 4.93 -11.11 16.84
C LEU A 106 5.48 -10.30 15.67
N ALA A 107 5.16 -10.68 14.41
CA ALA A 107 5.54 -9.87 13.25
C ALA A 107 5.02 -8.45 13.39
N PHE A 108 3.73 -8.28 13.66
CA PHE A 108 3.12 -6.98 13.90
C PHE A 108 3.80 -6.23 15.05
N ALA A 109 3.96 -6.89 16.21
CA ALA A 109 4.50 -6.26 17.41
C ALA A 109 5.94 -5.77 17.25
N PHE A 110 6.77 -6.47 16.47
CA PHE A 110 8.15 -6.06 16.20
C PHE A 110 8.25 -5.08 15.02
N MET A 111 7.33 -5.16 14.04
CA MET A 111 7.36 -4.26 12.88
C MET A 111 7.07 -2.82 13.26
N ILE A 112 6.07 -2.55 14.09
CA ILE A 112 5.68 -1.17 14.40
C ILE A 112 6.84 -0.39 15.03
N PRO A 113 7.51 -0.84 16.11
CA PRO A 113 8.62 -0.10 16.69
C PRO A 113 9.85 -0.04 15.77
N THR A 114 10.18 -1.12 15.05
CA THR A 114 11.34 -1.09 14.16
C THR A 114 11.12 -0.21 12.94
N PHE A 115 9.90 -0.15 12.42
CA PHE A 115 9.54 0.81 11.39
C PHE A 115 9.59 2.25 11.92
N TYR A 116 9.10 2.50 13.14
CA TYR A 116 9.17 3.82 13.78
C TYR A 116 10.61 4.31 13.94
N PHE A 117 11.51 3.47 14.46
CA PHE A 117 12.89 3.86 14.75
C PHE A 117 13.79 3.88 13.52
N PHE A 118 13.50 3.08 12.49
CA PHE A 118 14.39 2.89 11.34
C PHE A 118 13.70 3.02 9.98
N GLY A 119 12.59 2.31 9.75
CA GLY A 119 11.97 2.22 8.44
C GLY A 119 11.48 3.58 7.91
N TRP A 120 10.82 4.36 8.74
CA TRP A 120 10.36 5.69 8.37
C TRP A 120 11.52 6.60 7.93
N TRP A 121 12.61 6.54 8.65
CA TRP A 121 13.82 7.28 8.33
C TRP A 121 14.47 6.80 7.02
N VAL A 122 14.53 5.49 6.78
CA VAL A 122 15.05 4.93 5.52
C VAL A 122 14.23 5.39 4.33
N TYR A 123 12.91 5.42 4.44
CA TYR A 123 12.03 5.90 3.37
C TYR A 123 12.36 7.32 2.93
N TRP A 124 12.46 8.25 3.87
CA TRP A 124 12.72 9.65 3.59
C TRP A 124 14.20 9.96 3.31
N GLY A 125 15.11 9.14 3.82
CA GLY A 125 16.55 9.37 3.71
C GLY A 125 17.17 8.91 2.41
N PHE A 126 16.59 7.94 1.71
CA PHE A 126 17.25 7.25 0.60
C PHE A 126 16.46 7.15 -0.71
N PRO A 127 15.66 8.15 -1.13
CA PRO A 127 14.85 8.04 -2.33
C PRO A 127 15.68 7.95 -3.62
N THR A 128 16.85 8.59 -3.67
CA THR A 128 17.71 8.66 -4.87
C THR A 128 18.75 7.54 -4.95
N GLY A 129 18.75 6.61 -3.99
CA GLY A 129 19.71 5.50 -3.93
C GLY A 129 20.10 5.17 -2.50
N LEU A 130 21.33 4.65 -2.31
CA LEU A 130 21.84 4.28 -0.99
C LEU A 130 22.66 5.40 -0.30
N THR A 131 22.56 6.63 -0.79
CA THR A 131 23.19 7.81 -0.21
C THR A 131 22.14 8.84 0.16
N LEU A 132 22.35 9.52 1.29
CA LEU A 132 21.53 10.67 1.68
C LEU A 132 21.76 11.82 0.70
N SER A 133 20.72 12.23 -0.02
CA SER A 133 20.79 13.32 -0.99
C SER A 133 19.44 14.00 -1.18
N GLU A 134 19.46 15.24 -1.66
CA GLU A 134 18.25 15.87 -2.16
C GLU A 134 17.85 15.22 -3.49
N GLY A 135 16.58 14.96 -3.65
CA GLY A 135 16.03 14.45 -4.88
C GLY A 135 15.80 15.53 -5.92
N PRO A 136 15.62 15.15 -7.20
CA PRO A 136 15.41 16.09 -8.31
C PRO A 136 14.12 16.90 -8.20
N MET A 137 13.17 16.48 -7.38
CA MET A 137 11.90 17.17 -7.14
C MET A 137 11.99 18.20 -6.00
N GLY A 138 13.18 18.37 -5.38
CA GLY A 138 13.41 19.31 -4.29
C GLY A 138 12.95 18.86 -2.92
N ILE A 139 12.51 17.61 -2.78
CA ILE A 139 12.17 17.01 -1.48
C ILE A 139 13.46 16.50 -0.86
N SER A 140 13.94 17.16 0.20
CA SER A 140 15.20 16.82 0.84
C SER A 140 15.07 15.59 1.74
N GLY A 141 15.40 14.44 1.21
CA GLY A 141 15.51 13.21 1.99
C GLY A 141 16.60 13.32 3.09
N ALA A 142 17.73 13.96 2.79
CA ALA A 142 18.81 14.16 3.75
C ALA A 142 18.41 15.11 4.90
N ALA A 143 17.75 16.23 4.59
CA ALA A 143 17.27 17.17 5.60
C ALA A 143 16.18 16.53 6.46
N TYR A 144 15.26 15.82 5.85
CA TYR A 144 14.22 15.10 6.57
C TYR A 144 14.82 14.03 7.50
N ALA A 145 15.72 13.20 6.99
CA ALA A 145 16.38 12.18 7.78
C ALA A 145 17.20 12.78 8.94
N SER A 146 17.90 13.87 8.74
CA SER A 146 18.68 14.53 9.79
C SER A 146 17.82 15.15 10.88
N SER A 147 16.63 15.65 10.54
CA SER A 147 15.68 16.19 11.51
C SER A 147 14.99 15.11 12.35
N ILE A 148 14.84 13.91 11.82
CA ILE A 148 14.15 12.79 12.46
C ILE A 148 15.12 11.94 13.28
N ALA A 149 16.32 11.64 12.76
CA ALA A 149 17.13 10.53 13.24
C ALA A 149 17.62 10.69 14.68
N TRP A 150 17.96 11.91 15.11
CA TRP A 150 18.61 12.12 16.40
C TRP A 150 18.29 13.48 17.04
N GLY A 151 17.21 14.11 16.61
CA GLY A 151 16.84 15.45 17.04
C GLY A 151 16.39 15.52 18.50
N TRP A 152 17.33 15.77 19.38
CA TRP A 152 17.09 16.20 20.76
C TRP A 152 16.76 17.70 20.83
N GLY A 153 16.42 18.33 19.72
CA GLY A 153 16.11 19.77 19.63
C GLY A 153 14.67 20.01 19.19
N ASP A 154 14.20 21.10 19.50
CA ASP A 154 13.02 21.93 19.25
C ASP A 154 11.77 21.39 18.53
N SER A 155 11.73 20.23 17.99
CA SER A 155 10.53 19.68 17.39
C SER A 155 10.25 18.27 17.91
N ALA A 156 9.01 17.94 17.98
CA ALA A 156 8.48 16.64 18.35
C ALA A 156 8.96 15.45 17.49
N ALA A 157 10.05 15.61 16.76
CA ALA A 157 10.64 14.65 15.85
C ALA A 157 11.57 13.69 16.60
N PHE A 158 11.05 12.94 17.55
CA PHE A 158 11.78 11.83 18.15
C PHE A 158 11.77 10.63 17.21
N MET A 159 12.78 10.50 16.34
CA MET A 159 13.01 9.28 15.55
C MET A 159 11.75 8.69 14.92
N GLY A 160 10.89 9.54 14.41
CA GLY A 160 9.62 9.17 13.81
C GLY A 160 8.96 10.36 13.13
N PRO A 161 7.71 10.26 12.73
CA PRO A 161 7.00 11.35 12.10
C PRO A 161 6.78 12.52 13.05
N ASN A 162 6.75 13.72 12.50
CA ASN A 162 6.38 14.90 13.27
C ASN A 162 4.89 14.84 13.67
N ILE A 163 4.62 14.61 14.93
CA ILE A 163 3.24 14.51 15.45
C ILE A 163 2.47 15.84 15.46
N THR A 164 3.15 16.96 15.21
CA THR A 164 2.50 18.27 15.07
C THR A 164 1.98 18.52 13.66
N ASP A 165 2.44 17.75 12.68
CA ASP A 165 1.88 17.72 11.33
C ASP A 165 0.79 16.65 11.26
N GLN A 166 -0.47 17.09 11.30
CA GLN A 166 -1.63 16.21 11.35
C GLN A 166 -1.63 15.17 10.21
N ALA A 167 -1.44 15.61 8.97
CA ALA A 167 -1.50 14.73 7.82
C ALA A 167 -0.32 13.73 7.78
N SER A 168 0.92 14.19 7.94
CA SER A 168 2.11 13.34 7.93
C SER A 168 2.18 12.40 9.13
N GLY A 169 1.72 12.86 10.32
CA GLY A 169 1.69 12.05 11.52
C GLY A 169 0.75 10.85 11.38
N VAL A 170 -0.44 11.05 10.83
CA VAL A 170 -1.39 9.94 10.61
C VAL A 170 -0.98 9.06 9.42
N PHE A 171 -0.39 9.64 8.38
CA PHE A 171 0.18 8.89 7.25
C PHE A 171 1.24 7.89 7.72
N PHE A 172 2.06 8.23 8.72
CA PHE A 172 2.96 7.26 9.33
C PHE A 172 2.24 5.99 9.77
N GLY A 173 1.08 6.12 10.43
CA GLY A 173 0.30 4.96 10.87
C GLY A 173 -0.12 4.06 9.71
N ALA A 174 -0.63 4.63 8.63
CA ALA A 174 -0.97 3.89 7.41
C ALA A 174 0.29 3.23 6.80
N PHE A 175 1.40 3.97 6.74
CA PHE A 175 2.66 3.49 6.17
C PHE A 175 3.28 2.36 6.99
N ALA A 176 3.18 2.40 8.32
CA ALA A 176 3.55 1.31 9.21
C ALA A 176 2.71 0.05 8.97
N MET A 177 1.43 0.21 8.59
CA MET A 177 0.58 -0.93 8.20
C MET A 177 1.03 -1.59 6.88
N PHE A 178 1.56 -0.84 5.91
CA PHE A 178 2.19 -1.43 4.73
C PHE A 178 3.40 -2.30 5.11
N ALA A 179 4.26 -1.81 6.02
CA ALA A 179 5.40 -2.56 6.52
C ALA A 179 4.98 -3.88 7.18
N ALA A 180 4.00 -3.80 8.07
CA ALA A 180 3.48 -4.96 8.78
C ALA A 180 2.79 -5.96 7.82
N THR A 181 2.02 -5.48 6.85
CA THR A 181 1.39 -6.32 5.81
C THR A 181 2.45 -7.06 4.99
N THR A 182 3.51 -6.36 4.58
CA THR A 182 4.62 -6.95 3.81
C THR A 182 5.29 -8.10 4.59
N ALA A 183 5.53 -7.91 5.88
CA ALA A 183 6.08 -8.96 6.75
C ALA A 183 5.12 -10.16 6.92
N SER A 184 3.80 -9.89 7.02
CA SER A 184 2.78 -10.94 7.16
C SER A 184 2.64 -11.80 5.92
N ILE A 185 2.87 -11.27 4.71
CA ILE A 185 2.85 -12.06 3.47
C ILE A 185 3.85 -13.23 3.52
N MET A 186 5.07 -12.98 4.00
CA MET A 186 6.10 -14.01 4.10
C MET A 186 5.73 -15.09 5.13
N SER A 187 4.96 -14.74 6.16
CA SER A 187 4.67 -15.66 7.28
C SER A 187 3.94 -16.93 6.83
N GLY A 188 3.01 -16.82 5.88
CA GLY A 188 2.26 -17.96 5.34
C GLY A 188 3.12 -18.98 4.60
N ALA A 189 4.13 -18.53 3.87
CA ALA A 189 5.03 -19.43 3.14
C ALA A 189 5.82 -20.38 4.06
N VAL A 190 6.12 -19.95 5.27
CA VAL A 190 7.07 -20.62 6.20
C VAL A 190 6.40 -21.33 7.37
N ILE A 191 5.07 -21.43 7.39
CA ILE A 191 4.32 -22.08 8.48
C ILE A 191 4.84 -23.49 8.79
N GLU A 192 4.60 -23.92 10.03
CA GLU A 192 4.85 -25.28 10.55
C GLU A 192 6.31 -25.70 10.74
N ARG A 193 7.29 -24.92 10.23
CA ARG A 193 8.70 -25.37 10.29
C ARG A 193 9.74 -24.29 10.62
N ILE A 194 9.36 -23.01 10.60
CA ILE A 194 10.30 -21.94 10.93
C ILE A 194 10.44 -21.73 12.45
N GLN A 195 11.63 -21.39 12.90
CA GLN A 195 11.85 -20.96 14.28
C GLN A 195 11.30 -19.53 14.50
N THR A 196 10.63 -19.27 15.62
CA THR A 196 10.00 -17.98 15.92
C THR A 196 11.00 -16.82 15.90
N VAL A 197 12.18 -16.99 16.50
CA VAL A 197 13.22 -15.93 16.52
C VAL A 197 13.73 -15.64 15.10
N GLY A 198 14.03 -16.69 14.32
CA GLY A 198 14.43 -16.54 12.92
C GLY A 198 13.36 -15.83 12.10
N PHE A 199 12.08 -16.17 12.31
CA PHE A 199 10.97 -15.50 11.66
C PHE A 199 10.90 -14.01 12.01
N VAL A 200 11.02 -13.64 13.30
CA VAL A 200 10.99 -12.23 13.72
C VAL A 200 12.11 -11.42 13.06
N ILE A 201 13.34 -11.98 13.02
CA ILE A 201 14.47 -11.31 12.34
C ILE A 201 14.16 -11.10 10.85
N LEU A 202 13.66 -12.13 10.17
CA LEU A 202 13.27 -12.03 8.75
C LEU A 202 12.16 -11.00 8.53
N ALA A 203 11.16 -10.96 9.42
CA ALA A 203 10.08 -9.99 9.37
C ALA A 203 10.59 -8.55 9.50
N ILE A 204 11.51 -8.29 10.45
CA ILE A 204 12.14 -6.98 10.64
C ILE A 204 12.93 -6.58 9.38
N VAL A 205 13.75 -7.47 8.85
CA VAL A 205 14.55 -7.18 7.64
C VAL A 205 13.63 -6.89 6.45
N LEU A 206 12.58 -7.67 6.28
CA LEU A 206 11.63 -7.46 5.19
C LEU A 206 10.87 -6.14 5.36
N GLY A 207 10.20 -5.93 6.50
CA GLY A 207 9.26 -4.83 6.68
C GLY A 207 9.90 -3.48 7.01
N SER A 208 11.07 -3.45 7.68
CA SER A 208 11.72 -2.20 8.07
C SER A 208 12.90 -1.79 7.18
N PHE A 209 13.36 -2.67 6.28
CA PHE A 209 14.47 -2.38 5.40
C PHE A 209 14.18 -2.72 3.93
N ALA A 210 14.00 -3.99 3.54
CA ALA A 210 13.89 -4.38 2.13
C ALA A 210 12.69 -3.72 1.44
N TRP A 211 11.51 -3.80 2.03
CA TRP A 211 10.32 -3.14 1.52
C TRP A 211 10.45 -1.63 1.53
N VAL A 212 11.02 -1.05 2.61
CA VAL A 212 11.12 0.40 2.76
C VAL A 212 12.03 1.02 1.70
N VAL A 213 13.13 0.36 1.36
CA VAL A 213 14.00 0.77 0.25
C VAL A 213 13.25 0.71 -1.08
N ALA A 214 12.47 -0.34 -1.32
CA ALA A 214 11.64 -0.43 -2.51
C ALA A 214 10.63 0.72 -2.57
N ALA A 215 9.96 1.03 -1.45
CA ALA A 215 9.01 2.14 -1.34
C ALA A 215 9.70 3.50 -1.54
N ALA A 216 10.87 3.72 -0.95
CA ALA A 216 11.64 4.94 -1.16
C ALA A 216 12.02 5.15 -2.63
N TRP A 217 12.31 4.07 -3.36
CA TRP A 217 12.71 4.16 -4.77
C TRP A 217 11.54 4.23 -5.73
N GLY A 218 10.40 3.63 -5.41
CA GLY A 218 9.27 3.50 -6.33
C GLY A 218 7.98 4.24 -5.95
N TRP A 219 7.88 4.78 -4.72
CA TRP A 219 6.74 5.58 -4.28
C TRP A 219 7.09 7.01 -3.90
N HIS A 220 8.32 7.24 -3.39
CA HIS A 220 8.73 8.59 -3.06
C HIS A 220 8.78 9.45 -4.33
N ALA A 221 8.33 10.72 -4.25
CA ALA A 221 8.32 11.63 -5.40
C ALA A 221 9.71 11.81 -6.04
N ASP A 222 10.77 11.79 -5.22
CA ASP A 222 12.17 11.82 -5.65
C ASP A 222 12.77 10.42 -5.90
N GLY A 223 11.97 9.36 -5.78
CA GLY A 223 12.42 7.99 -6.02
C GLY A 223 13.04 7.82 -7.40
N TRP A 224 14.25 7.28 -7.48
CA TRP A 224 14.96 7.18 -8.75
C TRP A 224 14.26 6.29 -9.78
N LEU A 225 13.51 5.28 -9.34
CA LEU A 225 12.68 4.48 -10.24
C LEU A 225 11.56 5.31 -10.86
N VAL A 226 10.97 6.22 -10.09
CA VAL A 226 9.91 7.11 -10.56
C VAL A 226 10.50 8.17 -11.47
N THR A 227 11.51 8.91 -11.00
CA THR A 227 12.04 10.11 -11.68
C THR A 227 12.89 9.81 -12.90
N GLN A 228 13.56 8.65 -12.96
CA GLN A 228 14.43 8.30 -14.08
C GLN A 228 13.80 7.30 -15.04
N TRP A 229 12.89 6.42 -14.55
CA TRP A 229 12.33 5.33 -15.33
C TRP A 229 10.82 5.42 -15.53
N GLY A 230 10.14 6.35 -14.86
CA GLY A 230 8.69 6.49 -14.94
C GLY A 230 7.96 5.26 -14.37
N VAL A 231 8.55 4.60 -13.35
CA VAL A 231 7.89 3.50 -12.66
C VAL A 231 6.70 4.03 -11.90
N HIS A 232 5.56 3.38 -12.08
CA HIS A 232 4.34 3.65 -11.35
C HIS A 232 3.81 2.34 -10.77
N ASP A 233 3.50 2.33 -9.50
CA ASP A 233 2.98 1.16 -8.77
C ASP A 233 2.01 1.61 -7.68
N PHE A 234 0.85 2.13 -8.09
CA PHE A 234 -0.12 2.78 -7.22
C PHE A 234 -0.46 1.96 -5.97
N GLY A 235 -0.99 0.77 -6.14
CA GLY A 235 -1.42 -0.13 -5.06
C GLY A 235 -0.39 -1.20 -4.70
N ALA A 236 0.90 -0.98 -5.00
CA ALA A 236 2.04 -1.79 -4.54
C ALA A 236 2.09 -3.24 -5.01
N ALA A 237 1.68 -3.53 -6.26
CA ALA A 237 1.85 -4.87 -6.83
C ALA A 237 3.30 -5.33 -6.79
N GLY A 238 4.24 -4.45 -7.13
CA GLY A 238 5.68 -4.68 -7.05
C GLY A 238 6.23 -4.41 -5.65
N LEU A 239 6.03 -3.19 -5.19
CA LEU A 239 6.63 -2.65 -3.96
C LEU A 239 6.36 -3.50 -2.71
N VAL A 240 5.13 -3.94 -2.49
CA VAL A 240 4.74 -4.77 -1.36
C VAL A 240 4.71 -6.23 -1.76
N HIS A 241 3.90 -6.56 -2.77
CA HIS A 241 3.58 -7.95 -3.04
C HIS A 241 4.76 -8.70 -3.70
N ALA A 242 5.36 -8.17 -4.77
CA ALA A 242 6.50 -8.85 -5.39
C ALA A 242 7.71 -8.90 -4.44
N VAL A 243 8.02 -7.81 -3.74
CA VAL A 243 9.11 -7.79 -2.75
C VAL A 243 8.89 -8.85 -1.68
N ALA A 244 7.70 -8.92 -1.06
CA ALA A 244 7.41 -9.91 -0.01
C ALA A 244 7.41 -11.35 -0.55
N GLY A 245 6.80 -11.59 -1.71
CA GLY A 245 6.71 -12.91 -2.31
C GLY A 245 8.09 -13.47 -2.71
N PHE A 246 8.97 -12.63 -3.27
CA PHE A 246 10.32 -13.07 -3.62
C PHE A 246 11.27 -13.11 -2.43
N PHE A 247 11.05 -12.30 -1.40
CA PHE A 247 11.73 -12.48 -0.12
C PHE A 247 11.39 -13.86 0.46
N ALA A 248 10.12 -14.24 0.45
CA ALA A 248 9.67 -15.57 0.87
C ALA A 248 10.34 -16.69 0.02
N LEU A 249 10.46 -16.50 -1.29
CA LEU A 249 11.16 -17.45 -2.16
C LEU A 249 12.62 -17.64 -1.71
N GLY A 250 13.35 -16.55 -1.48
CA GLY A 250 14.73 -16.61 -0.97
C GLY A 250 14.83 -17.36 0.35
N VAL A 251 13.88 -17.14 1.27
CA VAL A 251 13.80 -17.87 2.54
C VAL A 251 13.53 -19.36 2.33
N LEU A 252 12.58 -19.71 1.46
CA LEU A 252 12.17 -21.09 1.21
C LEU A 252 13.29 -21.94 0.64
N MET A 253 14.19 -21.38 -0.16
CA MET A 253 15.35 -22.08 -0.70
C MET A 253 16.31 -22.58 0.38
N HIS A 254 16.36 -21.94 1.54
CA HIS A 254 17.19 -22.35 2.67
C HIS A 254 16.42 -23.09 3.76
N LEU A 255 15.16 -22.76 3.96
CA LEU A 255 14.27 -23.38 4.95
C LEU A 255 13.94 -24.83 4.55
N GLY A 256 13.74 -25.07 3.26
CA GLY A 256 13.33 -26.37 2.71
C GLY A 256 11.85 -26.70 2.91
N PRO A 257 11.39 -27.83 2.36
CA PRO A 257 10.00 -28.26 2.43
C PRO A 257 9.62 -28.80 3.82
N ARG A 258 8.32 -28.79 4.14
CA ARG A 258 7.75 -29.50 5.30
C ARG A 258 8.01 -30.99 5.21
N ILE A 259 8.20 -31.64 6.35
CA ILE A 259 8.35 -33.10 6.41
C ILE A 259 7.12 -33.76 5.79
N GLY A 260 7.35 -34.67 4.85
CA GLY A 260 6.34 -35.37 4.10
C GLY A 260 5.71 -34.59 2.94
N LYS A 261 6.24 -33.42 2.57
CA LYS A 261 5.73 -32.65 1.42
C LYS A 261 6.09 -33.28 0.08
N PHE A 262 7.28 -33.82 -0.05
CA PHE A 262 7.72 -34.49 -1.28
C PHE A 262 8.10 -35.95 -1.02
N ASN A 263 7.74 -36.80 -1.95
CA ASN A 263 8.14 -38.19 -1.98
C ASN A 263 9.58 -38.34 -2.54
N ALA A 264 10.15 -39.55 -2.44
CA ALA A 264 11.48 -39.83 -2.94
C ALA A 264 11.61 -39.68 -4.47
N ASP A 265 10.53 -39.83 -5.21
CA ASP A 265 10.44 -39.60 -6.66
C ASP A 265 10.25 -38.13 -7.05
N GLY A 266 10.20 -37.23 -6.07
CA GLY A 266 9.95 -35.79 -6.27
C GLY A 266 8.50 -35.40 -6.40
N SER A 267 7.54 -36.33 -6.38
CA SER A 267 6.11 -36.00 -6.42
C SER A 267 5.68 -35.30 -5.13
N ALA A 268 4.76 -34.33 -5.25
CA ALA A 268 4.32 -33.55 -4.12
C ALA A 268 3.06 -34.18 -3.48
N ASN A 269 3.08 -34.26 -2.16
CA ASN A 269 1.91 -34.62 -1.36
C ASN A 269 1.08 -33.38 -1.00
N HIS A 270 -0.24 -33.52 -1.01
CA HIS A 270 -1.14 -32.50 -0.51
C HIS A 270 -1.10 -32.49 1.02
N ILE A 271 -0.67 -31.39 1.63
CA ILE A 271 -0.75 -31.15 3.07
C ILE A 271 -1.96 -30.24 3.33
N ALA A 272 -3.08 -30.85 3.74
CA ALA A 272 -4.30 -30.10 4.01
C ALA A 272 -4.19 -29.26 5.30
N GLY A 273 -4.72 -28.05 5.26
CA GLY A 273 -5.01 -27.27 6.47
C GLY A 273 -6.13 -27.94 7.28
N HIS A 274 -6.13 -27.73 8.59
CA HIS A 274 -7.11 -28.37 9.46
C HIS A 274 -8.51 -27.76 9.39
N ASN A 275 -8.64 -26.49 8.94
CA ASN A 275 -9.88 -25.75 8.96
C ASN A 275 -10.04 -24.83 7.73
N MET A 276 -10.56 -25.39 6.65
CA MET A 276 -10.79 -24.64 5.41
C MET A 276 -11.80 -23.47 5.58
N PRO A 277 -12.91 -23.60 6.31
CA PRO A 277 -13.80 -22.47 6.59
C PRO A 277 -13.07 -21.28 7.25
N LEU A 278 -12.21 -21.53 8.23
CA LEU A 278 -11.40 -20.49 8.87
C LEU A 278 -10.42 -19.85 7.88
N THR A 279 -9.78 -20.65 7.04
CA THR A 279 -8.88 -20.19 5.96
C THR A 279 -9.61 -19.25 5.00
N ILE A 280 -10.79 -19.63 4.53
CA ILE A 280 -11.59 -18.82 3.60
C ILE A 280 -12.07 -17.53 4.30
N THR A 281 -12.50 -17.60 5.55
CA THR A 281 -12.87 -16.41 6.34
C THR A 281 -11.70 -15.46 6.49
N GLY A 282 -10.50 -15.98 6.76
CA GLY A 282 -9.27 -15.18 6.81
C GLY A 282 -8.97 -14.48 5.48
N LEU A 283 -9.10 -15.18 4.35
CA LEU A 283 -8.95 -14.59 3.02
C LEU A 283 -9.97 -13.46 2.77
N MET A 284 -11.22 -13.63 3.18
CA MET A 284 -12.24 -12.58 3.07
C MET A 284 -11.90 -11.36 3.92
N LEU A 285 -11.39 -11.55 5.13
CA LEU A 285 -10.91 -10.42 5.96
C LEU A 285 -9.74 -9.69 5.32
N ILE A 286 -8.80 -10.40 4.69
CA ILE A 286 -7.71 -9.76 3.92
C ILE A 286 -8.31 -8.90 2.80
N ILE A 287 -9.28 -9.41 2.03
CA ILE A 287 -9.94 -8.66 0.96
C ILE A 287 -10.63 -7.40 1.50
N VAL A 288 -11.32 -7.49 2.63
CA VAL A 288 -11.93 -6.32 3.29
C VAL A 288 -10.87 -5.30 3.67
N GLY A 289 -9.76 -5.75 4.24
CA GLY A 289 -8.66 -4.87 4.63
C GLY A 289 -7.95 -4.20 3.45
N PHE A 290 -7.99 -4.78 2.25
CA PHE A 290 -7.47 -4.16 1.02
C PHE A 290 -8.17 -2.84 0.67
N TRP A 291 -9.41 -2.63 1.09
CA TRP A 291 -10.06 -1.32 0.93
C TRP A 291 -9.31 -0.23 1.68
N GLY A 292 -8.88 -0.51 2.93
CA GLY A 292 -8.04 0.42 3.69
C GLY A 292 -6.64 0.58 3.09
N PHE A 293 -6.05 -0.51 2.61
CA PHE A 293 -4.75 -0.52 1.97
C PHE A 293 -4.73 0.38 0.71
N LEU A 294 -5.67 0.18 -0.20
CA LEU A 294 -5.77 0.95 -1.44
C LEU A 294 -6.25 2.39 -1.19
N MET A 295 -7.09 2.59 -0.18
CA MET A 295 -7.47 3.91 0.30
C MET A 295 -6.24 4.73 0.71
N ALA A 296 -5.30 4.14 1.43
CA ALA A 296 -4.07 4.81 1.86
C ALA A 296 -3.11 5.15 0.71
N CYS A 297 -3.29 4.58 -0.48
CA CYS A 297 -2.50 4.89 -1.67
C CYS A 297 -2.99 6.14 -2.43
N VAL A 298 -4.18 6.67 -2.14
CA VAL A 298 -4.82 7.73 -2.96
C VAL A 298 -4.33 9.13 -2.63
N ILE A 299 -3.82 9.38 -1.41
CA ILE A 299 -3.46 10.72 -0.94
C ILE A 299 -1.95 10.91 -0.98
N ILE A 300 -1.53 12.10 -1.43
CA ILE A 300 -0.15 12.57 -1.31
C ILE A 300 -0.01 13.32 0.01
N PRO A 301 0.87 12.88 0.93
CA PRO A 301 1.09 13.58 2.19
C PRO A 301 1.58 15.01 1.99
N GLY A 302 1.07 15.95 2.79
CA GLY A 302 1.53 17.33 2.80
C GLY A 302 0.96 18.24 1.72
N GLU A 303 0.19 17.72 0.76
CA GLU A 303 -0.53 18.54 -0.22
C GLU A 303 -1.99 18.75 0.17
N ALA A 304 -2.58 19.84 -0.33
CA ALA A 304 -4.03 19.99 -0.31
C ALA A 304 -4.67 18.76 -0.96
N TRP A 305 -5.77 18.31 -0.41
CA TRP A 305 -6.51 17.14 -0.86
C TRP A 305 -6.68 17.15 -2.38
N SER A 306 -5.94 16.31 -3.05
CA SER A 306 -6.05 16.09 -4.49
C SER A 306 -6.29 14.61 -4.72
N TRP A 307 -7.46 14.27 -5.22
CA TRP A 307 -7.81 12.93 -5.66
C TRP A 307 -7.14 12.55 -7.00
N PHE A 308 -6.10 13.27 -7.39
CA PHE A 308 -5.55 13.25 -8.75
C PHE A 308 -6.56 13.70 -9.83
N ALA A 309 -7.82 13.92 -9.50
CA ALA A 309 -8.90 14.16 -10.46
C ALA A 309 -8.73 15.43 -11.30
N ASP A 310 -8.06 16.42 -10.74
CA ASP A 310 -7.72 17.68 -11.40
C ASP A 310 -6.38 17.64 -12.15
N LYS A 311 -5.52 16.68 -11.82
CA LYS A 311 -4.17 16.57 -12.37
C LYS A 311 -3.97 15.33 -13.25
N GLN A 312 -4.78 14.30 -13.08
CA GLN A 312 -4.62 13.04 -13.79
C GLN A 312 -5.98 12.42 -14.16
N SER A 313 -6.04 11.76 -15.30
CA SER A 313 -7.21 11.02 -15.76
C SER A 313 -6.91 9.52 -15.91
N THR A 314 -7.98 8.71 -15.93
CA THR A 314 -7.89 7.32 -16.34
C THR A 314 -7.48 7.21 -17.81
N ILE A 315 -7.07 6.03 -18.23
CA ILE A 315 -6.73 5.75 -19.66
C ILE A 315 -7.90 6.00 -20.63
N TYR A 316 -9.12 6.21 -20.11
CA TYR A 316 -10.30 6.56 -20.91
C TYR A 316 -10.67 8.05 -20.81
N GLY A 317 -9.80 8.88 -20.22
CA GLY A 317 -10.00 10.32 -20.13
C GLY A 317 -11.02 10.75 -19.07
N THR A 318 -11.45 9.86 -18.17
CA THR A 318 -12.31 10.21 -17.03
C THR A 318 -11.46 10.56 -15.81
N PRO A 319 -11.93 11.47 -14.94
CA PRO A 319 -11.20 11.80 -13.70
C PRO A 319 -10.96 10.57 -12.81
N ILE A 320 -9.81 10.53 -12.15
CA ILE A 320 -9.54 9.56 -11.10
C ILE A 320 -10.29 9.98 -9.84
N THR A 321 -11.19 9.11 -9.37
CA THR A 321 -12.03 9.35 -8.21
C THR A 321 -12.07 8.11 -7.33
N LEU A 322 -12.51 8.24 -6.06
CA LEU A 322 -12.79 7.06 -5.22
C LEU A 322 -13.83 6.14 -5.85
N SER A 323 -14.76 6.69 -6.63
CA SER A 323 -15.75 5.87 -7.34
C SER A 323 -15.09 5.00 -8.40
N SER A 324 -14.17 5.57 -9.22
CA SER A 324 -13.44 4.80 -10.24
C SER A 324 -12.57 3.72 -9.58
N LEU A 325 -11.87 4.06 -8.49
CA LEU A 325 -11.08 3.11 -7.72
C LEU A 325 -11.94 1.97 -7.16
N ALA A 326 -13.09 2.29 -6.57
CA ALA A 326 -14.03 1.29 -6.04
C ALA A 326 -14.53 0.33 -7.10
N PHE A 327 -14.88 0.83 -8.29
CA PHE A 327 -15.30 -0.01 -9.41
C PHE A 327 -14.16 -0.92 -9.88
N ASN A 328 -12.94 -0.39 -9.99
CA ASN A 328 -11.77 -1.18 -10.36
C ASN A 328 -11.49 -2.31 -9.36
N ILE A 329 -11.57 -2.03 -8.06
CA ILE A 329 -11.38 -3.04 -7.00
C ILE A 329 -12.43 -4.14 -7.09
N LEU A 330 -13.71 -3.79 -7.22
CA LEU A 330 -14.80 -4.78 -7.32
C LEU A 330 -14.64 -5.66 -8.56
N MET A 331 -14.28 -5.07 -9.70
CA MET A 331 -14.05 -5.79 -10.94
C MET A 331 -12.81 -6.68 -10.86
N ALA A 332 -11.77 -6.23 -10.17
CA ALA A 332 -10.56 -7.02 -9.94
C ALA A 332 -10.84 -8.24 -9.04
N ILE A 333 -11.57 -8.07 -7.95
CA ILE A 333 -12.00 -9.19 -7.08
C ILE A 333 -12.78 -10.21 -7.89
N ALA A 334 -13.81 -9.76 -8.59
CA ALA A 334 -14.68 -10.64 -9.37
C ALA A 334 -13.90 -11.37 -10.48
N GLY A 335 -13.09 -10.63 -11.23
CA GLY A 335 -12.27 -11.17 -12.31
C GLY A 335 -11.29 -12.25 -11.84
N GLY A 336 -10.58 -11.99 -10.75
CA GLY A 336 -9.64 -12.95 -10.18
C GLY A 336 -10.27 -14.25 -9.72
N ILE A 337 -11.45 -14.18 -9.04
CA ILE A 337 -12.23 -15.36 -8.63
C ILE A 337 -12.67 -16.14 -9.87
N ILE A 338 -13.24 -15.48 -10.87
CA ILE A 338 -13.72 -16.11 -12.11
C ILE A 338 -12.56 -16.78 -12.84
N GLY A 339 -11.42 -16.10 -12.99
CA GLY A 339 -10.23 -16.64 -13.63
C GLY A 339 -9.71 -17.91 -12.92
N ALA A 340 -9.62 -17.89 -11.61
CA ALA A 340 -9.24 -19.06 -10.82
C ALA A 340 -10.28 -20.19 -10.95
N TRP A 341 -11.58 -19.87 -10.93
CA TRP A 341 -12.65 -20.85 -11.09
C TRP A 341 -12.66 -21.53 -12.47
N ILE A 342 -12.29 -20.82 -13.51
CA ILE A 342 -12.15 -21.41 -14.86
C ILE A 342 -11.12 -22.54 -14.85
N TRP A 343 -10.00 -22.33 -14.15
CA TRP A 343 -8.90 -23.28 -14.10
C TRP A 343 -9.07 -24.37 -13.04
N THR A 344 -9.56 -24.00 -11.85
CA THR A 344 -9.69 -24.89 -10.70
C THR A 344 -11.05 -24.73 -10.00
N LYS A 345 -11.56 -25.82 -9.41
CA LYS A 345 -12.74 -25.78 -8.56
C LYS A 345 -12.39 -25.82 -7.07
N ASP A 346 -11.10 -25.72 -6.74
CA ASP A 346 -10.61 -25.72 -5.37
C ASP A 346 -10.97 -24.38 -4.69
N PRO A 347 -11.71 -24.39 -3.57
CA PRO A 347 -12.14 -23.18 -2.88
C PRO A 347 -10.98 -22.30 -2.40
N PHE A 348 -9.87 -22.90 -1.98
CA PHE A 348 -8.66 -22.17 -1.56
C PHE A 348 -8.09 -21.32 -2.70
N TRP A 349 -7.91 -21.94 -3.88
CA TRP A 349 -7.39 -21.23 -5.06
C TRP A 349 -8.39 -20.25 -5.65
N MET A 350 -9.70 -20.54 -5.58
CA MET A 350 -10.72 -19.58 -6.01
C MET A 350 -10.70 -18.32 -5.15
N MET A 351 -10.59 -18.46 -3.83
CA MET A 351 -10.47 -17.30 -2.93
C MET A 351 -9.13 -16.58 -3.06
N SER A 352 -8.03 -17.32 -3.24
CA SER A 352 -6.73 -16.74 -3.58
C SER A 352 -6.76 -15.99 -4.91
N GLY A 353 -7.65 -16.37 -5.83
CA GLY A 353 -7.93 -15.65 -7.07
C GLY A 353 -8.42 -14.22 -6.84
N ALA A 354 -9.20 -13.97 -5.78
CA ALA A 354 -9.59 -12.61 -5.41
C ALA A 354 -8.39 -11.72 -5.09
N LEU A 355 -7.43 -12.24 -4.31
CA LEU A 355 -6.18 -11.54 -4.02
C LEU A 355 -5.35 -11.35 -5.29
N ALA A 356 -5.20 -12.39 -6.10
CA ALA A 356 -4.49 -12.32 -7.37
C ALA A 356 -5.09 -11.26 -8.31
N GLY A 357 -6.41 -11.15 -8.34
CA GLY A 357 -7.11 -10.12 -9.11
C GLY A 357 -6.75 -8.71 -8.65
N ILE A 358 -6.84 -8.43 -7.36
CA ILE A 358 -6.45 -7.12 -6.80
C ILE A 358 -4.98 -6.85 -7.07
N ILE A 359 -4.09 -7.78 -6.75
CA ILE A 359 -2.63 -7.61 -6.88
C ILE A 359 -2.22 -7.38 -8.33
N SER A 360 -2.80 -8.13 -9.28
CA SER A 360 -2.47 -7.99 -10.71
C SER A 360 -2.88 -6.64 -11.30
N THR A 361 -3.84 -5.97 -10.68
CA THR A 361 -4.31 -4.65 -11.13
C THR A 361 -3.77 -3.52 -10.27
N ALA A 362 -3.19 -3.83 -9.11
CA ALA A 362 -2.82 -2.86 -8.08
C ALA A 362 -1.91 -1.74 -8.61
N SER A 363 -0.94 -2.03 -9.48
CA SER A 363 -0.06 -1.00 -10.03
C SER A 363 -0.80 0.11 -10.78
N GLY A 364 -1.96 -0.17 -11.38
CA GLY A 364 -2.69 0.78 -12.21
C GLY A 364 -4.17 0.94 -11.83
N LEU A 365 -4.58 0.55 -10.62
CA LEU A 365 -5.97 0.67 -10.16
C LEU A 365 -6.50 2.11 -10.18
N ASP A 366 -5.62 3.09 -10.06
CA ASP A 366 -5.93 4.51 -10.17
C ASP A 366 -6.26 4.93 -11.61
N ILE A 367 -5.56 4.41 -12.61
CA ILE A 367 -5.67 4.82 -14.00
C ILE A 367 -6.46 3.86 -14.90
N TYR A 368 -6.65 2.61 -14.48
CA TYR A 368 -7.42 1.64 -15.27
C TYR A 368 -8.90 1.99 -15.30
N TYR A 369 -9.57 1.47 -16.34
CA TYR A 369 -11.02 1.42 -16.43
C TYR A 369 -11.53 0.06 -15.93
N PRO A 370 -12.74 -0.02 -15.34
CA PRO A 370 -13.22 -1.25 -14.71
C PRO A 370 -13.21 -2.51 -15.59
N ALA A 371 -13.53 -2.35 -16.87
CA ALA A 371 -13.50 -3.49 -17.81
C ALA A 371 -12.07 -4.01 -18.04
N LEU A 372 -11.07 -3.13 -18.11
CA LEU A 372 -9.67 -3.53 -18.23
C LEU A 372 -9.17 -4.18 -16.94
N ALA A 373 -9.48 -3.61 -15.78
CA ALA A 373 -9.15 -4.21 -14.50
C ALA A 373 -9.73 -5.63 -14.37
N PHE A 374 -10.98 -5.85 -14.82
CA PHE A 374 -11.59 -7.18 -14.87
C PHE A 374 -10.81 -8.16 -15.74
N ILE A 375 -10.43 -7.77 -16.97
CA ILE A 375 -9.71 -8.64 -17.91
C ILE A 375 -8.33 -9.02 -17.37
N ILE A 376 -7.58 -8.06 -16.84
CA ILE A 376 -6.28 -8.31 -16.21
C ILE A 376 -6.45 -9.27 -15.01
N ALA A 377 -7.44 -9.05 -14.18
CA ALA A 377 -7.72 -9.90 -13.03
C ALA A 377 -8.14 -11.32 -13.42
N VAL A 378 -8.97 -11.51 -14.44
CA VAL A 378 -9.33 -12.84 -14.97
C VAL A 378 -8.06 -13.57 -15.42
N SER A 379 -7.19 -12.94 -16.18
CA SER A 379 -5.95 -13.56 -16.65
C SER A 379 -5.01 -13.95 -15.50
N ALA A 380 -4.91 -13.12 -14.47
CA ALA A 380 -4.15 -13.42 -13.25
C ALA A 380 -4.72 -14.65 -12.51
N GLY A 381 -6.03 -14.72 -12.36
CA GLY A 381 -6.71 -15.90 -11.78
C GLY A 381 -6.42 -17.19 -12.53
N VAL A 382 -6.41 -17.14 -13.87
CA VAL A 382 -6.05 -18.30 -14.73
C VAL A 382 -4.59 -18.72 -14.52
N ILE A 383 -3.66 -17.77 -14.41
CA ILE A 383 -2.21 -18.03 -14.24
C ILE A 383 -1.89 -18.61 -12.85
N LEU A 384 -2.68 -18.29 -11.84
CA LEU A 384 -2.36 -18.50 -10.43
C LEU A 384 -2.00 -19.97 -10.10
N LYS A 385 -2.89 -20.92 -10.35
CA LYS A 385 -2.66 -22.34 -10.03
C LYS A 385 -1.56 -22.98 -10.87
N PRO A 386 -1.45 -22.75 -12.19
CA PRO A 386 -0.32 -23.18 -12.98
C PRO A 386 1.04 -22.70 -12.44
N ALA A 387 1.15 -21.44 -12.02
CA ALA A 387 2.38 -20.90 -11.45
C ALA A 387 2.73 -21.56 -10.11
N ALA A 388 1.74 -21.80 -9.24
CA ALA A 388 1.95 -22.53 -7.99
C ALA A 388 2.44 -23.97 -8.25
N THR A 389 1.84 -24.67 -9.19
CA THR A 389 2.25 -26.02 -9.58
C THR A 389 3.66 -26.03 -10.17
N TRP A 390 4.02 -24.99 -10.92
CA TRP A 390 5.36 -24.85 -11.46
C TRP A 390 6.45 -24.71 -10.37
N LEU A 391 6.17 -23.94 -9.30
CA LEU A 391 7.05 -23.85 -8.13
C LEU A 391 7.13 -25.16 -7.36
N GLU A 392 6.01 -25.81 -7.12
CA GLU A 392 5.93 -27.09 -6.44
C GLU A 392 6.74 -28.18 -7.16
N ASN A 393 6.64 -28.25 -8.49
CA ASN A 393 7.42 -29.18 -9.32
C ASN A 393 8.94 -28.92 -9.29
N ARG A 394 9.37 -27.80 -8.70
CA ARG A 394 10.80 -27.49 -8.44
C ARG A 394 11.23 -27.77 -7.00
N GLY A 395 10.39 -28.44 -6.24
CA GLY A 395 10.67 -28.78 -4.85
C GLY A 395 10.54 -27.63 -3.87
N ILE A 396 9.87 -26.54 -4.27
CA ILE A 396 9.59 -25.39 -3.39
C ILE A 396 8.24 -25.62 -2.70
N ASP A 397 8.27 -25.76 -1.38
CA ASP A 397 7.06 -25.86 -0.55
C ASP A 397 6.61 -24.46 -0.09
N ASP A 398 5.86 -23.80 -0.92
CA ASP A 398 5.16 -22.57 -0.60
C ASP A 398 3.79 -22.93 0.02
N ALA A 399 3.74 -22.97 1.35
CA ALA A 399 2.65 -23.64 2.07
C ALA A 399 1.24 -23.05 1.76
N VAL A 400 1.16 -21.76 1.49
CA VAL A 400 -0.10 -21.06 1.22
C VAL A 400 -0.11 -20.29 -0.11
N GLY A 401 0.90 -20.51 -0.95
CA GLY A 401 0.99 -19.84 -2.24
C GLY A 401 1.47 -18.39 -2.19
N ALA A 402 2.18 -17.98 -1.14
CA ALA A 402 2.61 -16.59 -0.96
C ALA A 402 3.55 -16.12 -2.09
N VAL A 403 4.51 -16.96 -2.52
CA VAL A 403 5.39 -16.64 -3.66
C VAL A 403 4.58 -16.46 -4.94
N THR A 404 3.60 -17.32 -5.16
CA THR A 404 2.79 -17.26 -6.38
C THR A 404 1.82 -16.09 -6.37
N VAL A 405 1.01 -15.95 -5.32
CA VAL A 405 -0.05 -14.93 -5.20
C VAL A 405 0.57 -13.54 -5.16
N HIS A 406 1.66 -13.37 -4.40
CA HIS A 406 2.25 -12.05 -4.20
C HIS A 406 3.47 -11.82 -5.11
N GLY A 407 4.41 -12.75 -5.19
CA GLY A 407 5.61 -12.59 -6.01
C GLY A 407 5.31 -12.60 -7.51
N THR A 408 4.80 -13.73 -8.01
CA THR A 408 4.57 -13.91 -9.45
C THR A 408 3.48 -12.97 -9.97
N ILE A 409 2.32 -12.90 -9.29
CA ILE A 409 1.22 -12.03 -9.72
C ILE A 409 1.56 -10.55 -9.48
N GLY A 410 2.36 -10.22 -8.47
CA GLY A 410 2.84 -8.85 -8.27
C GLY A 410 3.69 -8.35 -9.45
N LEU A 411 4.69 -9.11 -9.89
CA LEU A 411 5.46 -8.76 -11.09
C LEU A 411 4.59 -8.72 -12.35
N TYR A 412 3.66 -9.66 -12.48
CA TYR A 412 2.69 -9.64 -13.57
C TYR A 412 1.93 -8.31 -13.60
N GLY A 413 1.44 -7.82 -12.45
CA GLY A 413 0.72 -6.56 -12.34
C GLY A 413 1.57 -5.34 -12.74
N VAL A 414 2.81 -5.28 -12.28
CA VAL A 414 3.76 -4.23 -12.68
C VAL A 414 3.97 -4.20 -14.19
N ILE A 415 4.16 -5.36 -14.81
CA ILE A 415 4.36 -5.48 -16.27
C ILE A 415 3.09 -5.11 -17.04
N MET A 416 1.91 -5.54 -16.57
CA MET A 416 0.63 -5.20 -17.22
C MET A 416 0.39 -3.69 -17.24
N LEU A 417 0.80 -2.99 -16.20
CA LEU A 417 0.75 -1.53 -16.23
C LEU A 417 1.65 -0.95 -17.32
N GLY A 418 2.84 -1.49 -17.50
CA GLY A 418 3.73 -1.07 -18.61
C GLY A 418 3.12 -1.27 -20.00
N VAL A 419 2.26 -2.29 -20.14
CA VAL A 419 1.55 -2.57 -21.40
C VAL A 419 0.37 -1.61 -21.60
N PHE A 420 -0.49 -1.44 -20.60
CA PHE A 420 -1.76 -0.74 -20.74
C PHE A 420 -1.69 0.74 -20.34
N GLY A 421 -0.77 1.12 -19.45
CA GLY A 421 -0.56 2.51 -19.01
C GLY A 421 0.53 3.26 -19.77
N TRP A 422 1.04 2.72 -20.86
CA TRP A 422 2.11 3.36 -21.64
C TRP A 422 1.76 4.77 -22.07
N GLY A 423 2.66 5.72 -21.75
CA GLY A 423 2.50 7.13 -22.11
C GLY A 423 1.75 7.98 -21.09
N TYR A 424 1.14 7.37 -20.07
CA TYR A 424 0.53 8.10 -18.97
C TYR A 424 1.59 8.63 -18.00
N PRO A 425 1.33 9.76 -17.32
CA PRO A 425 2.27 10.28 -16.31
C PRO A 425 2.40 9.29 -15.13
N ALA A 426 3.62 9.10 -14.65
CA ALA A 426 3.90 8.22 -13.52
C ALA A 426 3.51 8.85 -12.16
N LEU A 427 3.38 10.18 -12.11
CA LEU A 427 2.97 10.96 -10.93
C LEU A 427 1.96 12.04 -11.33
N ALA A 428 1.13 12.44 -10.38
CA ALA A 428 0.16 13.54 -10.56
C ALA A 428 0.79 14.93 -10.40
N ILE A 429 1.92 15.16 -11.04
CA ILE A 429 2.66 16.43 -11.04
C ILE A 429 2.97 16.89 -12.45
N GLU A 430 3.20 18.19 -12.61
CA GLU A 430 3.58 18.76 -13.89
C GLU A 430 4.94 18.20 -14.37
N ASN A 431 5.03 17.87 -15.67
CA ASN A 431 6.22 17.29 -16.28
C ASN A 431 6.69 15.94 -15.68
N ALA A 432 5.78 15.18 -15.07
CA ALA A 432 6.08 13.84 -14.57
C ALA A 432 6.63 12.94 -15.68
N PRO A 433 7.58 12.05 -15.40
CA PRO A 433 7.98 11.00 -16.33
C PRO A 433 6.78 10.15 -16.75
N VAL A 434 6.81 9.64 -17.97
CA VAL A 434 5.72 8.77 -18.48
C VAL A 434 5.99 7.31 -18.15
N ILE A 435 4.91 6.57 -17.91
CA ILE A 435 4.92 5.12 -17.76
C ILE A 435 5.33 4.49 -19.08
N THR A 436 6.24 3.56 -19.05
CA THR A 436 6.65 2.76 -20.20
C THR A 436 6.78 1.29 -19.82
N LEU A 437 6.62 0.38 -20.77
CA LEU A 437 6.86 -1.05 -20.53
C LEU A 437 8.30 -1.28 -20.06
N TYR A 438 9.25 -0.57 -20.64
CA TYR A 438 10.65 -0.69 -20.30
C TYR A 438 10.92 -0.23 -18.84
N GLY A 439 10.39 0.91 -18.45
CA GLY A 439 10.48 1.40 -17.07
C GLY A 439 9.86 0.41 -16.06
N GLN A 440 8.69 -0.12 -16.37
CA GLN A 440 8.03 -1.10 -15.50
C GLN A 440 8.82 -2.44 -15.42
N ILE A 441 9.48 -2.86 -16.48
CA ILE A 441 10.39 -4.02 -16.44
C ILE A 441 11.59 -3.74 -15.53
N VAL A 442 12.19 -2.55 -15.61
CA VAL A 442 13.27 -2.15 -14.69
C VAL A 442 12.77 -2.16 -13.25
N GLY A 443 11.60 -1.59 -12.98
CA GLY A 443 10.97 -1.64 -11.66
C GLY A 443 10.75 -3.07 -11.19
N ALA A 444 10.18 -3.93 -12.03
CA ALA A 444 9.95 -5.34 -11.73
C ALA A 444 11.23 -6.09 -11.35
N VAL A 445 12.34 -5.87 -12.09
CA VAL A 445 13.65 -6.48 -11.78
C VAL A 445 14.17 -5.97 -10.44
N VAL A 446 14.07 -4.67 -10.17
CA VAL A 446 14.53 -4.09 -8.90
C VAL A 446 13.71 -4.62 -7.73
N PHE A 447 12.39 -4.70 -7.84
CA PHE A 447 11.52 -5.24 -6.79
C PHE A 447 11.80 -6.72 -6.54
N PHE A 448 12.04 -7.52 -7.61
CA PHE A 448 12.49 -8.90 -7.46
C PHE A 448 13.79 -8.98 -6.67
N LEU A 449 14.81 -8.19 -7.01
CA LEU A 449 16.11 -8.21 -6.36
C LEU A 449 16.03 -7.74 -4.90
N LEU A 450 15.28 -6.66 -4.61
CA LEU A 450 15.08 -6.15 -3.26
C LEU A 450 14.29 -7.12 -2.36
N GLY A 451 13.48 -7.98 -2.94
CA GLY A 451 12.88 -9.10 -2.21
C GLY A 451 13.82 -10.27 -2.08
N PHE A 452 14.21 -10.86 -3.21
CA PHE A 452 14.89 -12.15 -3.24
C PHE A 452 16.26 -12.13 -2.55
N VAL A 453 17.09 -11.14 -2.83
CA VAL A 453 18.48 -11.12 -2.33
C VAL A 453 18.52 -11.01 -0.80
N PRO A 454 17.85 -10.05 -0.13
CA PRO A 454 17.83 -10.00 1.33
C PRO A 454 17.22 -11.26 1.95
N GLY A 455 16.12 -11.78 1.39
CA GLY A 455 15.49 -13.02 1.85
C GLY A 455 16.42 -14.22 1.80
N TYR A 456 17.12 -14.39 0.69
CA TYR A 456 18.09 -15.46 0.50
C TYR A 456 19.28 -15.33 1.47
N VAL A 457 19.90 -14.15 1.54
CA VAL A 457 21.10 -13.92 2.37
C VAL A 457 20.78 -14.06 3.86
N CYS A 458 19.69 -13.44 4.33
CA CYS A 458 19.29 -13.53 5.73
C CYS A 458 18.95 -14.98 6.12
N ALA A 459 18.24 -15.71 5.27
CA ALA A 459 17.90 -17.10 5.54
C ALA A 459 19.16 -17.99 5.53
N TYR A 460 20.13 -17.75 4.65
CA TYR A 460 21.42 -18.43 4.65
C TYR A 460 22.15 -18.22 6.00
N ILE A 461 22.24 -16.97 6.47
CA ILE A 461 22.89 -16.64 7.75
C ILE A 461 22.16 -17.31 8.91
N LEU A 462 20.83 -17.19 8.96
CA LEU A 462 20.03 -17.80 10.04
C LEU A 462 20.14 -19.33 10.03
N LYS A 463 20.23 -19.95 8.85
CA LYS A 463 20.49 -21.40 8.73
C LYS A 463 21.85 -21.77 9.28
N ALA A 464 22.90 -21.01 8.94
CA ALA A 464 24.26 -21.24 9.45
C ALA A 464 24.35 -21.10 10.97
N LEU A 465 23.54 -20.19 11.56
CA LEU A 465 23.44 -20.00 13.00
C LEU A 465 22.50 -21.01 13.69
N GLY A 466 21.87 -21.94 12.95
CA GLY A 466 20.90 -22.88 13.50
C GLY A 466 19.57 -22.24 13.96
N MET A 467 19.25 -21.02 13.47
CA MET A 467 18.10 -20.23 13.90
C MET A 467 16.93 -20.23 12.88
N LEU A 468 17.08 -20.88 11.74
CA LEU A 468 16.07 -20.78 10.67
C LEU A 468 14.95 -21.82 10.83
N ARG A 469 15.28 -23.10 10.92
CA ARG A 469 14.32 -24.22 10.95
C ARG A 469 14.29 -24.87 12.32
N VAL A 470 13.11 -25.29 12.76
CA VAL A 470 12.95 -26.13 13.96
C VAL A 470 13.55 -27.51 13.76
N PRO A 471 14.01 -28.21 14.82
CA PRO A 471 14.44 -29.61 14.72
C PRO A 471 13.31 -30.52 14.18
N ALA A 472 13.67 -31.57 13.44
CA ALA A 472 12.71 -32.49 12.83
C ALA A 472 11.71 -33.07 13.85
N ALA A 473 12.18 -33.49 15.01
CA ALA A 473 11.34 -34.01 16.08
C ALA A 473 10.27 -32.99 16.56
N VAL A 474 10.57 -31.69 16.56
CA VAL A 474 9.63 -30.63 16.91
C VAL A 474 8.60 -30.45 15.79
N GLU A 475 9.01 -30.49 14.53
CA GLU A 475 8.10 -30.41 13.39
C GLU A 475 7.16 -31.63 13.34
N GLU A 476 7.64 -32.82 13.65
CA GLU A 476 6.85 -34.04 13.72
C GLU A 476 5.86 -34.01 14.88
N ALA A 477 6.29 -33.61 16.08
CA ALA A 477 5.43 -33.50 17.26
C ALA A 477 4.37 -32.39 17.12
N GLY A 478 4.70 -31.32 16.39
CA GLY A 478 3.89 -30.10 16.27
C GLY A 478 4.43 -28.97 17.15
N LEU A 479 4.47 -27.76 16.56
CA LEU A 479 5.06 -26.59 17.18
C LEU A 479 4.26 -26.10 18.41
N ASP A 480 2.94 -26.28 18.41
CA ASP A 480 2.09 -25.86 19.53
C ASP A 480 2.44 -26.60 20.84
N THR A 481 2.74 -27.90 20.73
CA THR A 481 3.10 -28.72 21.88
C THR A 481 4.45 -28.35 22.47
N VAL A 482 5.41 -27.92 21.63
CA VAL A 482 6.82 -27.76 22.04
C VAL A 482 7.19 -26.27 22.23
N LYS A 483 6.61 -25.36 21.45
CA LYS A 483 7.02 -23.96 21.38
C LYS A 483 6.00 -22.97 21.96
N VAL A 484 4.74 -23.38 22.04
CA VAL A 484 3.66 -22.56 22.58
C VAL A 484 3.12 -23.27 23.83
N PRO A 485 3.12 -22.63 25.01
CA PRO A 485 2.68 -23.28 26.26
C PRO A 485 1.14 -23.37 26.36
N ALA A 486 0.48 -23.74 25.25
CA ALA A 486 -0.97 -23.88 25.17
C ALA A 486 -1.33 -24.85 24.02
N GLN A 487 -2.54 -25.38 24.07
CA GLN A 487 -3.10 -26.21 23.01
C GLN A 487 -4.24 -25.47 22.32
N GLY A 488 -4.26 -25.48 20.98
CA GLY A 488 -5.33 -24.86 20.20
C GLY A 488 -6.69 -25.54 20.39
N TYR A 489 -6.70 -26.84 20.65
CA TYR A 489 -7.91 -27.69 20.84
C TYR A 489 -7.74 -28.61 22.04
N PRO A 490 -7.92 -28.12 23.29
CA PRO A 490 -7.64 -28.91 24.48
C PRO A 490 -8.59 -30.11 24.67
N GLU A 491 -9.79 -30.07 24.10
CA GLU A 491 -10.83 -31.10 24.30
C GLU A 491 -11.06 -32.00 23.09
N GLY A 492 -10.42 -31.78 21.96
CA GLY A 492 -10.86 -32.36 20.70
C GLY A 492 -9.85 -33.12 19.84
N ILE A 493 -8.58 -33.12 20.22
CA ILE A 493 -7.57 -33.89 19.50
C ILE A 493 -7.16 -35.08 20.37
N ALA A 494 -7.86 -36.20 20.18
CA ALA A 494 -7.20 -37.45 20.51
C ALA A 494 -5.84 -37.48 19.79
N PRO A 495 -4.71 -37.85 20.46
CA PRO A 495 -3.45 -38.05 19.78
C PRO A 495 -3.75 -38.90 18.57
N SER A 496 -3.37 -38.46 17.39
CA SER A 496 -3.48 -39.29 16.17
C SER A 496 -2.62 -40.52 16.44
N GLY A 497 -3.26 -41.58 16.94
CA GLY A 497 -2.66 -42.88 16.96
C GLY A 497 -2.23 -43.21 15.51
N PRO A 498 -1.22 -44.05 15.32
CA PRO A 498 -0.80 -44.48 13.99
C PRO A 498 -2.07 -44.95 13.27
N ALA A 499 -2.29 -44.42 12.06
CA ALA A 499 -3.40 -44.90 11.22
C ALA A 499 -3.30 -46.42 11.16
N SER A 500 -4.27 -47.07 11.73
CA SER A 500 -4.39 -48.52 11.60
C SER A 500 -4.51 -48.83 10.10
N SER A 501 -3.55 -49.56 9.62
CA SER A 501 -3.35 -50.08 8.27
C SER A 501 -4.61 -50.47 7.52
#